data_bae582378bbf3a89f17a18f06d2e5527
#
_entry.id   bae582378bbf3a89f17a18f06d2e5527
#
_cell.length_a   1.000
_cell.length_b   1.000
_cell.length_c   1.000
_cell.angle_alpha   90.00
_cell.angle_beta   90.00
_cell.angle_gamma   90.00
#
_symmetry.space_group_name_H-M   'P 1'
#
loop_
_entity.id
_entity.type
_entity.pdbx_description
1 polymer ?
#
loop_
_entity_poly.entity_id
_entity_poly.type
_entity_poly.pdbx_seq_one_letter_code
_entity_poly.pdbx_strand_id
1 'polypeptide(L)'
;HVRRGQILSIAKLGDSEAEAIELIAEEGSEIVRKPLQKIRFPKKTILGAIIRNNTMLLPKGIEAINPGESVVVFTLPDDIERVQALFSKKK
;
A
#
# COMPACT_ATOMS: atom_id res chain seq x y z
N HIS A 1 13.61 -16.21 -2.43
CA HIS A 1 13.89 -14.86 -2.62
C HIS A 1 12.84 -13.92 -2.07
N VAL A 2 13.22 -12.69 -2.09
CA VAL A 2 12.54 -11.74 -1.29
C VAL A 2 11.20 -11.38 -1.76
N ARG A 3 10.32 -11.20 -0.83
CA ARG A 3 9.07 -10.72 -1.13
C ARG A 3 8.75 -9.61 -0.31
N ARG A 4 9.24 -8.49 -0.53
CA ARG A 4 8.92 -7.37 0.18
C ARG A 4 7.75 -6.81 -0.46
N GLY A 5 6.68 -6.57 0.16
CA GLY A 5 5.51 -5.94 -0.35
C GLY A 5 5.67 -5.56 -1.79
N GLN A 6 5.36 -6.47 -2.68
CA GLN A 6 5.74 -6.33 -4.06
C GLN A 6 5.09 -5.13 -4.73
N ILE A 7 5.92 -4.30 -5.34
CA ILE A 7 5.40 -3.16 -6.11
C ILE A 7 5.08 -3.64 -7.51
N LEU A 8 3.82 -3.48 -7.90
CA LEU A 8 3.36 -3.89 -9.21
C LEU A 8 3.51 -2.79 -10.25
N SER A 9 3.38 -1.55 -9.84
CA SER A 9 3.50 -0.43 -10.76
C SER A 9 3.86 0.83 -10.01
N ILE A 10 4.52 1.75 -10.71
CA ILE A 10 4.87 3.07 -10.20
C ILE A 10 4.62 4.07 -11.31
N ALA A 11 3.93 5.15 -10.99
CA ALA A 11 3.67 6.19 -11.95
C ALA A 11 3.80 7.55 -11.30
N LYS A 12 4.45 8.46 -11.99
CA LYS A 12 4.56 9.82 -11.51
C LYS A 12 3.22 10.53 -11.64
N LEU A 13 2.92 11.39 -10.69
CA LEU A 13 1.69 12.17 -10.74
C LEU A 13 1.99 13.54 -11.35
N GLY A 14 1.79 13.62 -12.65
CA GLY A 14 2.04 14.86 -13.40
C GLY A 14 3.47 15.33 -13.22
N ASP A 15 3.64 16.61 -12.98
CA ASP A 15 4.96 17.18 -12.74
C ASP A 15 5.26 17.33 -11.26
N SER A 16 4.40 16.76 -10.42
CA SER A 16 4.64 16.84 -8.99
C SER A 16 5.71 15.84 -8.59
N GLU A 17 6.16 15.92 -7.34
CA GLU A 17 7.13 14.95 -6.83
C GLU A 17 6.46 13.67 -6.38
N ALA A 18 5.14 13.63 -6.32
CA ALA A 18 4.43 12.46 -5.82
C ALA A 18 4.35 11.35 -6.84
N GLU A 19 4.23 10.13 -6.34
CA GLU A 19 4.10 8.95 -7.17
C GLU A 19 2.92 8.11 -6.70
N ALA A 20 2.29 7.43 -7.66
CA ALA A 20 1.26 6.44 -7.36
C ALA A 20 1.92 5.08 -7.46
N ILE A 21 1.81 4.29 -6.40
CA ILE A 21 2.37 2.94 -6.42
C ILE A 21 1.29 1.95 -6.07
N GLU A 22 1.33 0.79 -6.73
CA GLU A 22 0.43 -0.30 -6.42
C GLU A 22 1.26 -1.40 -5.77
N LEU A 23 0.85 -1.81 -4.56
CA LEU A 23 1.60 -2.82 -3.81
C LEU A 23 0.70 -3.98 -3.46
N ILE A 24 1.24 -5.19 -3.56
CA ILE A 24 0.54 -6.38 -3.09
C ILE A 24 0.79 -6.53 -1.60
N ALA A 25 -0.27 -6.83 -0.86
CA ALA A 25 -0.17 -7.06 0.57
C ALA A 25 0.32 -8.48 0.82
N GLU A 26 1.45 -8.59 1.48
CA GLU A 26 2.06 -9.88 1.76
C GLU A 26 1.48 -10.46 3.05
N GLU A 27 1.27 -11.76 3.06
CA GLU A 27 0.81 -12.42 4.28
C GLU A 27 1.84 -12.20 5.38
N GLY A 28 1.39 -11.86 6.58
CA GLY A 28 2.29 -11.55 7.68
C GLY A 28 2.74 -10.11 7.75
N SER A 29 2.30 -9.29 6.80
CA SER A 29 2.62 -7.86 6.83
C SER A 29 1.69 -7.11 7.77
N GLU A 30 2.11 -5.91 8.16
CA GLU A 30 1.30 -5.10 9.05
C GLU A 30 -0.02 -4.70 8.41
N ILE A 31 0.00 -4.45 7.10
CA ILE A 31 -1.19 -3.97 6.40
C ILE A 31 -2.36 -4.97 6.45
N VAL A 32 -2.07 -6.26 6.60
CA VAL A 32 -3.13 -7.27 6.66
C VAL A 32 -3.56 -7.59 8.08
N ARG A 33 -2.89 -7.03 9.09
CA ARG A 33 -3.17 -7.38 10.48
C ARG A 33 -4.07 -6.41 11.20
N LYS A 34 -4.30 -5.23 10.64
CA LYS A 34 -5.07 -4.18 11.29
C LYS A 34 -5.97 -3.49 10.28
N PRO A 35 -7.08 -2.93 10.74
CA PRO A 35 -7.87 -2.06 9.84
C PRO A 35 -7.05 -0.85 9.45
N LEU A 36 -7.35 -0.27 8.31
CA LEU A 36 -6.57 0.83 7.76
C LEU A 36 -6.41 2.00 8.72
N GLN A 37 -7.46 2.31 9.48
CA GLN A 37 -7.39 3.44 10.40
C GLN A 37 -6.37 3.23 11.51
N LYS A 38 -5.92 2.00 11.73
CA LYS A 38 -4.92 1.71 12.75
C LYS A 38 -3.52 1.56 12.20
N ILE A 39 -3.36 1.70 10.90
CA ILE A 39 -2.05 1.62 10.25
C ILE A 39 -1.42 3.00 10.26
N ARG A 40 -0.15 3.06 10.60
CA ARG A 40 0.55 4.33 10.63
C ARG A 40 1.34 4.53 9.35
N PHE A 41 0.75 5.29 8.44
CA PHE A 41 1.43 5.62 7.18
C PHE A 41 2.28 6.87 7.35
N PRO A 42 3.30 7.06 6.48
CA PRO A 42 4.00 8.34 6.46
C PRO A 42 3.04 9.49 6.23
N LYS A 43 3.40 10.67 6.71
CA LYS A 43 2.49 11.80 6.72
C LYS A 43 1.86 12.17 5.39
N LYS A 44 2.65 12.15 4.32
CA LYS A 44 2.14 12.58 3.03
C LYS A 44 1.79 11.39 2.16
N THR A 45 1.08 10.44 2.76
CA THR A 45 0.66 9.23 2.06
C THR A 45 -0.85 9.22 2.01
N ILE A 46 -1.38 8.98 0.82
CA ILE A 46 -2.82 8.92 0.60
C ILE A 46 -3.15 7.56 0.02
N LEU A 47 -4.10 6.87 0.61
CA LEU A 47 -4.57 5.61 0.05
C LEU A 47 -5.59 5.93 -1.02
N GLY A 48 -5.35 5.41 -2.22
CA GLY A 48 -6.20 5.70 -3.35
C GLY A 48 -7.29 4.65 -3.58
N ALA A 49 -6.92 3.38 -3.48
CA ALA A 49 -7.87 2.31 -3.78
C ALA A 49 -7.36 0.98 -3.26
N ILE A 50 -8.29 0.07 -2.98
CA ILE A 50 -8.00 -1.33 -2.72
C ILE A 50 -8.44 -2.09 -3.95
N ILE A 51 -7.61 -3.02 -4.43
CA ILE A 51 -7.98 -3.88 -5.55
C ILE A 51 -8.24 -5.26 -4.99
N ARG A 52 -9.49 -5.67 -5.06
CA ARG A 52 -9.95 -6.96 -4.52
C ARG A 52 -10.76 -7.67 -5.60
N ASN A 53 -10.33 -8.88 -5.96
CA ASN A 53 -11.03 -9.64 -7.02
C ASN A 53 -11.21 -8.82 -8.28
N ASN A 54 -10.15 -8.12 -8.68
CA ASN A 54 -10.15 -7.28 -9.88
C ASN A 54 -11.13 -6.11 -9.83
N THR A 55 -11.60 -5.77 -8.63
CA THR A 55 -12.54 -4.67 -8.44
C THR A 55 -11.89 -3.60 -7.59
N MET A 56 -12.09 -2.36 -7.99
CA MET A 56 -11.56 -1.24 -7.23
C MET A 56 -12.54 -0.84 -6.13
N LEU A 57 -12.03 -0.77 -4.91
CA LEU A 57 -12.82 -0.37 -3.75
C LEU A 57 -12.23 0.88 -3.13
N LEU A 58 -13.10 1.69 -2.55
CA LEU A 58 -12.63 2.86 -1.80
C LEU A 58 -12.07 2.41 -0.45
N PRO A 59 -10.91 2.92 -0.06
CA PRO A 59 -10.30 2.53 1.21
C PRO A 59 -10.94 3.29 2.36
N LYS A 60 -11.76 2.62 3.13
CA LYS A 60 -12.36 3.21 4.34
C LYS A 60 -11.56 2.78 5.55
N GLY A 61 -11.60 3.61 6.59
CA GLY A 61 -10.80 3.33 7.80
C GLY A 61 -11.06 1.99 8.42
N ILE A 62 -12.28 1.48 8.34
CA ILE A 62 -12.62 0.19 8.93
C ILE A 62 -12.24 -0.99 8.05
N GLU A 63 -11.85 -0.73 6.79
CA GLU A 63 -11.49 -1.82 5.88
C GLU A 63 -10.22 -2.51 6.35
N ALA A 64 -10.19 -3.81 6.15
CA ALA A 64 -8.98 -4.61 6.35
C ALA A 64 -8.55 -5.14 5.00
N ILE A 65 -7.24 -5.20 4.81
CA ILE A 65 -6.66 -5.70 3.57
C ILE A 65 -6.34 -7.17 3.77
N ASN A 66 -6.69 -8.00 2.80
CA ASN A 66 -6.38 -9.42 2.86
C ASN A 66 -5.09 -9.73 2.10
N PRO A 67 -4.36 -10.76 2.53
CA PRO A 67 -3.14 -11.13 1.80
C PRO A 67 -3.43 -11.37 0.32
N GLY A 68 -2.57 -10.87 -0.54
CA GLY A 68 -2.72 -11.02 -1.97
C GLY A 68 -3.51 -9.92 -2.65
N GLU A 69 -4.25 -9.13 -1.89
CA GLU A 69 -4.90 -7.95 -2.46
C GLU A 69 -3.86 -6.87 -2.67
N SER A 70 -4.16 -5.91 -3.53
CA SER A 70 -3.23 -4.81 -3.72
C SER A 70 -3.90 -3.50 -3.34
N VAL A 71 -3.05 -2.51 -3.08
CA VAL A 71 -3.51 -1.19 -2.68
C VAL A 71 -2.76 -0.17 -3.50
N VAL A 72 -3.48 0.82 -4.01
CA VAL A 72 -2.87 1.94 -4.70
C VAL A 72 -2.63 3.04 -3.68
N VAL A 73 -1.39 3.50 -3.60
CA VAL A 73 -0.97 4.49 -2.61
C VAL A 73 -0.30 5.64 -3.32
N PHE A 74 -0.65 6.87 -2.93
CA PHE A 74 0.04 8.05 -3.43
C PHE A 74 1.01 8.50 -2.35
N THR A 75 2.29 8.65 -2.68
CA THR A 75 3.29 8.98 -1.69
C THR A 75 4.47 9.69 -2.34
N LEU A 76 5.39 10.17 -1.51
CA LEU A 76 6.62 10.80 -2.01
C LEU A 76 7.70 9.75 -2.17
N PRO A 77 8.63 9.96 -3.13
CA PRO A 77 9.70 8.97 -3.36
C PRO A 77 10.46 8.58 -2.10
N ASP A 78 10.73 9.54 -1.22
CA ASP A 78 11.50 9.26 -0.01
C ASP A 78 10.74 8.37 0.98
N ASP A 79 9.44 8.23 0.81
CA ASP A 79 8.63 7.44 1.73
C ASP A 79 8.27 6.06 1.18
N ILE A 80 8.67 5.78 -0.06
CA ILE A 80 8.29 4.52 -0.69
C ILE A 80 8.76 3.31 0.10
N GLU A 81 10.00 3.35 0.60
CA GLU A 81 10.50 2.22 1.37
C GLU A 81 9.70 1.99 2.64
N ARG A 82 9.29 3.04 3.31
CA ARG A 82 8.50 2.89 4.53
C ARG A 82 7.10 2.37 4.22
N VAL A 83 6.52 2.83 3.13
CA VAL A 83 5.23 2.29 2.70
C VAL A 83 5.37 0.82 2.35
N GLN A 84 6.41 0.49 1.58
CA GLN A 84 6.64 -0.89 1.16
C GLN A 84 6.82 -1.82 2.36
N ALA A 85 7.47 -1.34 3.41
CA ALA A 85 7.66 -2.13 4.61
C ALA A 85 6.35 -2.53 5.26
N LEU A 86 5.32 -1.69 5.15
CA LEU A 86 4.01 -2.00 5.72
C LEU A 86 3.35 -3.17 4.99
N PHE A 87 3.70 -3.37 3.72
CA PHE A 87 3.13 -4.43 2.90
C PHE A 87 3.99 -5.69 2.89
N SER A 88 5.13 -5.66 3.56
CA SER A 88 6.09 -6.75 3.56
C SER A 88 5.96 -7.58 4.82
N LYS A 89 6.22 -8.88 4.67
CA LYS A 89 6.15 -9.78 5.80
C LYS A 89 7.15 -9.36 6.87
N LYS A 90 6.68 -9.33 8.11
CA LYS A 90 7.56 -9.03 9.23
C LYS A 90 8.37 -10.27 9.61
N LYS A 91 9.59 -10.04 9.99
CA LYS A 91 10.45 -11.15 10.40
C LYS A 91 10.31 -11.46 11.86
#